data_77d93084f8c73b7fb1463b4f04371ad8
#
_entry.id   77d93084f8c73b7fb1463b4f04371ad8
#
_cell.length_a   1.000
_cell.length_b   1.000
_cell.length_c   1.000
_cell.angle_alpha   90.00
_cell.angle_beta   90.00
_cell.angle_gamma   90.00
#
_symmetry.space_group_name_H-M   'P 1'
#
loop_
_entity.id
_entity.type
_entity.pdbx_description
1 polymer ?
#
loop_
_entity_poly.entity_id
_entity_poly.type
_entity_poly.pdbx_seq_one_letter_code
_entity_poly.pdbx_strand_id
1 'polypeptide(L)'
;ELRKAFDAIDNEFLAERGDDVALVVERIQRVLSGRRRPADTVRLTMSDEKIILIADDLNPADILILKRRRDVSIAGLVTASGSPTSHAAILARSLEIPTLVSVEGATENISSDDVVLLDADHGVLTVHPDPSLLPQVAQRIRDLNNARIRQKRLNSRPAETKDGVKISLCAN
;
A
#
# COMPACT_ATOMS: atom_id res chain seq x y z
N GLU A 1 11.04 -10.13 -22.89
CA GLU A 1 12.31 -10.81 -23.26
C GLU A 1 13.42 -10.55 -22.24
N LEU A 2 13.68 -9.30 -21.83
CA LEU A 2 14.70 -8.97 -20.82
C LEU A 2 14.47 -9.70 -19.49
N ARG A 3 13.24 -9.73 -18.96
CA ARG A 3 12.92 -10.45 -17.72
C ARG A 3 13.24 -11.95 -17.83
N LYS A 4 12.90 -12.60 -18.95
CA LYS A 4 13.23 -14.00 -19.20
C LYS A 4 14.74 -14.26 -19.24
N ALA A 5 15.53 -13.27 -19.69
CA ALA A 5 16.98 -13.37 -19.69
C ALA A 5 17.56 -13.29 -18.27
N PHE A 6 16.96 -12.49 -17.37
CA PHE A 6 17.37 -12.42 -15.97
C PHE A 6 16.90 -13.64 -15.17
N ASP A 7 15.69 -14.15 -15.44
CA ASP A 7 15.15 -15.36 -14.80
C ASP A 7 15.97 -16.63 -15.17
N ALA A 8 16.71 -16.59 -16.29
CA ALA A 8 17.59 -17.67 -16.74
C ALA A 8 18.99 -17.64 -16.13
N ILE A 9 19.32 -16.61 -15.34
CA ILE A 9 20.63 -16.50 -14.69
C ILE A 9 20.59 -17.29 -13.38
N ASP A 10 21.48 -18.27 -13.27
CA ASP A 10 21.65 -19.10 -12.07
C ASP A 10 22.42 -18.33 -10.98
N ASN A 11 21.89 -17.17 -10.59
CA ASN A 11 22.42 -16.32 -9.54
C ASN A 11 21.27 -15.50 -8.93
N GLU A 12 20.92 -15.82 -7.69
CA GLU A 12 19.80 -15.22 -6.95
C GLU A 12 19.91 -13.69 -6.87
N PHE A 13 21.10 -13.15 -6.66
CA PHE A 13 21.35 -11.70 -6.61
C PHE A 13 21.09 -10.99 -7.95
N LEU A 14 21.39 -11.65 -9.07
CA LEU A 14 21.15 -11.09 -10.40
C LEU A 14 19.69 -11.29 -10.84
N ALA A 15 19.02 -12.36 -10.42
CA ALA A 15 17.60 -12.57 -10.65
C ALA A 15 16.73 -11.50 -9.97
N GLU A 16 17.07 -11.12 -8.73
CA GLU A 16 16.41 -10.00 -8.03
C GLU A 16 16.57 -8.66 -8.76
N ARG A 17 17.67 -8.45 -9.48
CA ARG A 17 17.90 -7.24 -10.30
C ARG A 17 17.03 -7.19 -11.56
N GLY A 18 16.46 -8.30 -11.96
CA GLY A 18 15.51 -8.36 -13.08
C GLY A 18 14.29 -7.46 -12.84
N ASP A 19 13.80 -7.41 -11.62
CA ASP A 19 12.66 -6.54 -11.23
C ASP A 19 13.05 -5.05 -11.27
N ASP A 20 14.25 -4.67 -10.83
CA ASP A 20 14.74 -3.30 -10.90
C ASP A 20 14.84 -2.83 -12.37
N VAL A 21 15.36 -3.70 -13.26
CA VAL A 21 15.45 -3.43 -14.70
C VAL A 21 14.05 -3.30 -15.31
N ALA A 22 13.13 -4.19 -14.95
CA ALA A 22 11.74 -4.14 -15.42
C ALA A 22 11.06 -2.81 -15.04
N LEU A 23 11.26 -2.33 -13.82
CA LEU A 23 10.76 -1.03 -13.36
C LEU A 23 11.33 0.14 -14.15
N VAL A 24 12.62 0.10 -14.48
CA VAL A 24 13.26 1.14 -15.31
C VAL A 24 12.70 1.13 -16.74
N VAL A 25 12.59 -0.06 -17.34
CA VAL A 25 12.04 -0.23 -18.69
C VAL A 25 10.58 0.24 -18.75
N GLU A 26 9.77 -0.14 -17.79
CA GLU A 26 8.38 0.32 -17.67
C GLU A 26 8.30 1.85 -17.57
N ARG A 27 9.17 2.46 -16.76
CA ARG A 27 9.25 3.91 -16.64
C ARG A 27 9.60 4.59 -17.96
N ILE A 28 10.56 4.04 -18.70
CA ILE A 28 10.94 4.54 -20.03
C ILE A 28 9.78 4.41 -21.02
N GLN A 29 9.14 3.24 -21.08
CA GLN A 29 8.00 2.99 -21.96
C GLN A 29 6.83 3.93 -21.66
N ARG A 30 6.55 4.18 -20.39
CA ARG A 30 5.50 5.10 -19.95
C ARG A 30 5.78 6.53 -20.39
N VAL A 31 7.02 6.99 -20.21
CA VAL A 31 7.44 8.35 -20.68
C VAL A 31 7.32 8.45 -22.18
N LEU A 32 7.79 7.47 -22.92
CA LEU A 32 7.74 7.47 -24.39
C LEU A 32 6.31 7.37 -24.94
N SER A 33 5.42 6.66 -24.26
CA SER A 33 4.00 6.52 -24.64
C SER A 33 3.13 7.69 -24.20
N GLY A 34 3.68 8.68 -23.48
CA GLY A 34 2.92 9.80 -22.93
C GLY A 34 1.86 9.41 -21.90
N ARG A 35 1.90 8.17 -21.39
CA ARG A 35 0.96 7.71 -20.37
C ARG A 35 1.25 8.40 -19.05
N ARG A 36 0.21 8.97 -18.44
CA ARG A 36 0.29 9.55 -17.09
C ARG A 36 0.49 8.45 -16.05
N ARG A 37 1.19 8.77 -14.97
CA ARG A 37 1.30 7.85 -13.83
C ARG A 37 -0.05 7.71 -13.14
N PRO A 38 -0.37 6.56 -12.54
CA PRO A 38 -1.54 6.45 -11.67
C PRO A 38 -1.58 7.57 -10.63
N ALA A 39 -0.43 7.89 -10.01
CA ALA A 39 -0.29 8.99 -9.06
C ALA A 39 -0.62 10.39 -9.64
N ASP A 40 -0.44 10.60 -10.92
CA ASP A 40 -0.72 11.88 -11.59
C ASP A 40 -2.18 11.99 -12.04
N THR A 41 -2.90 10.86 -12.13
CA THR A 41 -4.31 10.81 -12.56
C THR A 41 -5.29 10.91 -11.40
N VAL A 42 -4.83 10.75 -10.16
CA VAL A 42 -5.67 10.95 -8.99
C VAL A 42 -6.09 12.42 -8.92
N ARG A 43 -7.29 12.71 -9.39
CA ARG A 43 -7.94 14.01 -9.24
C ARG A 43 -8.88 13.92 -8.06
N LEU A 44 -8.65 14.74 -7.06
CA LEU A 44 -9.59 14.91 -5.96
C LEU A 44 -10.48 16.10 -6.25
N THR A 45 -11.76 15.87 -6.30
CA THR A 45 -12.77 16.90 -6.16
C THR A 45 -12.95 17.14 -4.67
N MET A 46 -12.21 18.16 -4.16
CA MET A 46 -12.46 18.81 -2.86
C MET A 46 -12.88 17.90 -1.71
N SER A 47 -11.99 17.59 -0.79
CA SER A 47 -12.21 17.54 0.67
C SER A 47 -11.20 16.63 1.38
N ASP A 48 -11.15 16.71 2.71
CA ASP A 48 -10.40 15.82 3.64
C ASP A 48 -10.81 14.32 3.55
N GLU A 49 -11.30 13.88 2.41
CA GLU A 49 -11.78 12.52 2.19
C GLU A 49 -10.62 11.54 2.12
N LYS A 50 -10.78 10.49 2.88
CA LYS A 50 -9.88 9.33 2.82
C LYS A 50 -10.23 8.53 1.58
N ILE A 51 -9.26 8.33 0.70
CA ILE A 51 -9.44 7.56 -0.52
C ILE A 51 -8.81 6.17 -0.41
N ILE A 52 -9.43 5.21 -1.08
CA ILE A 52 -8.84 3.92 -1.39
C ILE A 52 -8.43 3.97 -2.87
N LEU A 53 -7.13 3.84 -3.13
CA LEU A 53 -6.63 3.82 -4.50
C LEU A 53 -6.75 2.41 -5.06
N ILE A 54 -7.37 2.31 -6.23
CA ILE A 54 -7.51 1.05 -6.97
C ILE A 54 -6.76 1.19 -8.30
N ALA A 55 -5.88 0.25 -8.59
CA ALA A 55 -5.05 0.26 -9.80
C ALA A 55 -4.79 -1.17 -10.30
N ASP A 56 -4.39 -1.31 -11.56
CA ASP A 56 -3.97 -2.62 -12.08
C ASP A 56 -2.70 -3.08 -11.39
N ASP A 57 -1.74 -2.18 -11.26
CA ASP A 57 -0.48 -2.38 -10.55
C ASP A 57 0.05 -1.04 -10.03
N LEU A 58 0.86 -1.08 -8.98
CA LEU A 58 1.50 0.08 -8.38
C LEU A 58 2.98 -0.21 -8.16
N ASN A 59 3.83 0.71 -8.62
CA ASN A 59 5.23 0.63 -8.26
C ASN A 59 5.53 1.42 -6.97
N PRO A 60 6.64 1.12 -6.28
CA PRO A 60 7.02 1.80 -5.04
C PRO A 60 7.11 3.32 -5.17
N ALA A 61 7.56 3.83 -6.34
CA ALA A 61 7.69 5.27 -6.56
C ALA A 61 6.32 5.98 -6.59
N ASP A 62 5.28 5.33 -7.15
CA ASP A 62 3.92 5.87 -7.16
C ASP A 62 3.37 5.98 -5.73
N ILE A 63 3.60 4.98 -4.88
CA ILE A 63 3.19 4.99 -3.47
C ILE A 63 3.85 6.15 -2.71
N LEU A 64 5.15 6.36 -2.92
CA LEU A 64 5.88 7.47 -2.28
C LEU A 64 5.40 8.84 -2.75
N ILE A 65 5.11 9.00 -4.04
CA ILE A 65 4.58 10.25 -4.60
C ILE A 65 3.21 10.55 -3.97
N LEU A 66 2.32 9.57 -3.96
CA LEU A 66 0.98 9.69 -3.38
C LEU A 66 1.04 10.01 -1.88
N LYS A 67 1.95 9.36 -1.13
CA LYS A 67 2.12 9.61 0.31
C LYS A 67 2.63 11.02 0.61
N ARG A 68 3.40 11.63 -0.30
CA ARG A 68 3.92 13.01 -0.14
C ARG A 68 2.89 14.09 -0.50
N ARG A 69 1.85 13.74 -1.21
CA ARG A 69 0.78 14.68 -1.54
C ARG A 69 0.02 15.04 -0.26
N ARG A 70 -0.15 16.33 -0.02
CA ARG A 70 -0.88 16.86 1.15
C ARG A 70 -2.38 16.99 0.92
N ASP A 71 -2.77 16.97 -0.34
CA ASP A 71 -4.15 17.07 -0.82
C ASP A 71 -4.85 15.70 -0.89
N VAL A 72 -4.13 14.62 -0.57
CA VAL A 72 -4.64 13.25 -0.64
C VAL A 72 -4.41 12.54 0.69
N SER A 73 -5.46 11.97 1.27
CA SER A 73 -5.38 11.06 2.42
C SER A 73 -5.66 9.64 1.98
N ILE A 74 -4.61 8.84 1.78
CA ILE A 74 -4.75 7.44 1.35
C ILE A 74 -5.13 6.59 2.55
N ALA A 75 -6.33 6.00 2.50
CA ALA A 75 -6.84 5.08 3.51
C ALA A 75 -6.50 3.62 3.20
N GLY A 76 -6.25 3.29 1.93
CA GLY A 76 -5.88 1.94 1.51
C GLY A 76 -5.47 1.87 0.05
N LEU A 77 -4.89 0.75 -0.34
CA LEU A 77 -4.46 0.43 -1.70
C LEU A 77 -5.06 -0.93 -2.11
N VAL A 78 -5.50 -1.01 -3.35
CA VAL A 78 -5.97 -2.27 -3.96
C VAL A 78 -5.34 -2.38 -5.34
N THR A 79 -4.73 -3.52 -5.64
CA THR A 79 -4.20 -3.78 -6.97
C THR A 79 -4.81 -5.05 -7.57
N ALA A 80 -5.14 -4.99 -8.87
CA ALA A 80 -5.67 -6.15 -9.61
C ALA A 80 -4.60 -7.22 -9.80
N SER A 81 -3.34 -6.82 -9.89
CA SER A 81 -2.17 -7.70 -10.02
C SER A 81 -1.19 -7.52 -8.85
N GLY A 82 -0.07 -8.22 -8.91
CA GLY A 82 0.99 -8.13 -7.93
C GLY A 82 1.05 -9.29 -6.95
N SER A 83 1.94 -9.19 -5.96
CA SER A 83 2.17 -10.22 -4.94
C SER A 83 2.29 -9.57 -3.56
N PRO A 84 1.91 -10.28 -2.48
CA PRO A 84 2.13 -9.82 -1.11
C PRO A 84 3.61 -9.59 -0.75
N THR A 85 4.52 -10.19 -1.50
CA THR A 85 5.98 -10.06 -1.37
C THR A 85 6.59 -9.05 -2.34
N SER A 86 5.79 -8.39 -3.19
CA SER A 86 6.30 -7.36 -4.10
C SER A 86 6.86 -6.16 -3.33
N HIS A 87 7.82 -5.46 -3.92
CA HIS A 87 8.41 -4.25 -3.34
C HIS A 87 7.36 -3.18 -3.00
N ALA A 88 6.32 -3.05 -3.83
CA ALA A 88 5.21 -2.15 -3.59
C ALA A 88 4.39 -2.55 -2.35
N ALA A 89 4.07 -3.84 -2.20
CA ALA A 89 3.33 -4.35 -1.05
C ALA A 89 4.13 -4.24 0.25
N ILE A 90 5.44 -4.52 0.20
CA ILE A 90 6.34 -4.35 1.35
C ILE A 90 6.42 -2.87 1.76
N LEU A 91 6.56 -1.96 0.80
CA LEU A 91 6.60 -0.53 1.07
C LEU A 91 5.26 -0.03 1.64
N ALA A 92 4.13 -0.42 1.06
CA ALA A 92 2.82 -0.04 1.56
C ALA A 92 2.63 -0.49 3.02
N ARG A 93 3.04 -1.71 3.34
CA ARG A 93 3.03 -2.26 4.71
C ARG A 93 3.93 -1.44 5.65
N SER A 94 5.15 -1.07 5.22
CA SER A 94 6.07 -0.25 6.02
C SER A 94 5.52 1.16 6.28
N LEU A 95 4.70 1.67 5.38
CA LEU A 95 3.98 2.94 5.51
C LEU A 95 2.66 2.80 6.28
N GLU A 96 2.36 1.61 6.79
CA GLU A 96 1.13 1.28 7.52
C GLU A 96 -0.15 1.56 6.69
N ILE A 97 -0.10 1.38 5.36
CA ILE A 97 -1.24 1.54 4.47
C ILE A 97 -1.89 0.16 4.27
N PRO A 98 -3.17 -0.02 4.66
CA PRO A 98 -3.91 -1.24 4.37
C PRO A 98 -3.88 -1.54 2.86
N THR A 99 -3.49 -2.75 2.49
CA THR A 99 -3.28 -3.09 1.07
C THR A 99 -3.80 -4.48 0.75
N LEU A 100 -4.56 -4.59 -0.34
CA LEU A 100 -4.89 -5.86 -0.99
C LEU A 100 -4.22 -5.90 -2.35
N VAL A 101 -3.69 -7.06 -2.71
CA VAL A 101 -3.07 -7.32 -4.01
C VAL A 101 -3.76 -8.51 -4.67
N SER A 102 -3.64 -8.62 -5.99
CA SER A 102 -4.26 -9.70 -6.78
C SER A 102 -5.79 -9.76 -6.62
N VAL A 103 -6.44 -8.62 -6.54
CA VAL A 103 -7.90 -8.51 -6.52
C VAL A 103 -8.39 -8.46 -7.96
N GLU A 104 -8.70 -9.63 -8.52
CA GLU A 104 -9.13 -9.78 -9.90
C GLU A 104 -10.38 -8.93 -10.20
N GLY A 105 -10.34 -8.21 -11.32
CA GLY A 105 -11.46 -7.37 -11.75
C GLY A 105 -11.67 -6.09 -10.93
N ALA A 106 -10.75 -5.72 -10.03
CA ALA A 106 -10.94 -4.53 -9.19
C ALA A 106 -11.06 -3.24 -9.99
N THR A 107 -10.24 -3.06 -11.04
CA THR A 107 -10.26 -1.86 -11.89
C THR A 107 -11.41 -1.84 -12.90
N GLU A 108 -12.01 -3.00 -13.18
CA GLU A 108 -13.09 -3.16 -14.13
C GLU A 108 -14.47 -2.98 -13.49
N ASN A 109 -14.59 -3.41 -12.22
CA ASN A 109 -15.86 -3.46 -11.50
C ASN A 109 -16.07 -2.32 -10.51
N ILE A 110 -15.06 -1.51 -10.24
CA ILE A 110 -15.13 -0.42 -9.28
C ILE A 110 -14.84 0.89 -9.99
N SER A 111 -15.79 1.80 -9.91
CA SER A 111 -15.69 3.14 -10.50
C SER A 111 -15.11 4.14 -9.50
N SER A 112 -14.57 5.25 -10.05
CA SER A 112 -14.26 6.41 -9.22
C SER A 112 -15.54 6.89 -8.53
N ASP A 113 -15.41 7.32 -7.28
CA ASP A 113 -16.51 7.78 -6.42
C ASP A 113 -17.39 6.67 -5.81
N ASP A 114 -17.10 5.38 -6.11
CA ASP A 114 -17.76 4.28 -5.39
C ASP A 114 -17.31 4.25 -3.92
N VAL A 115 -18.26 4.02 -3.03
CA VAL A 115 -17.97 3.76 -1.62
C VAL A 115 -17.51 2.33 -1.46
N VAL A 116 -16.29 2.15 -0.96
CA VAL A 116 -15.70 0.83 -0.75
C VAL A 116 -15.23 0.66 0.69
N LEU A 117 -15.34 -0.56 1.20
CA LEU A 117 -14.83 -0.97 2.50
C LEU A 117 -13.69 -1.97 2.28
N LEU A 118 -12.50 -1.61 2.76
CA LEU A 118 -11.30 -2.43 2.68
C LEU A 118 -10.96 -3.00 4.05
N ASP A 119 -11.02 -4.31 4.20
CA ASP A 119 -10.50 -5.07 5.34
C ASP A 119 -9.27 -5.87 4.89
N ALA A 120 -8.10 -5.26 5.05
CA ALA A 120 -6.83 -5.85 4.62
C ALA A 120 -6.39 -7.02 5.53
N ASP A 121 -6.85 -7.06 6.77
CA ASP A 121 -6.52 -8.15 7.72
C ASP A 121 -7.22 -9.46 7.32
N HIS A 122 -8.45 -9.35 6.79
CA HIS A 122 -9.24 -10.51 6.36
C HIS A 122 -9.22 -10.72 4.83
N GLY A 123 -8.56 -9.84 4.09
CA GLY A 123 -8.49 -9.95 2.63
C GLY A 123 -9.82 -9.66 1.91
N VAL A 124 -10.65 -8.78 2.47
CA VAL A 124 -12.00 -8.49 1.95
C VAL A 124 -12.10 -7.06 1.44
N LEU A 125 -12.64 -6.93 0.23
CA LEU A 125 -13.05 -5.67 -0.38
C LEU A 125 -14.56 -5.72 -0.65
N THR A 126 -15.31 -4.81 -0.04
CA THR A 126 -16.76 -4.70 -0.25
C THR A 126 -17.06 -3.42 -0.99
N VAL A 127 -17.73 -3.53 -2.14
CA VAL A 127 -18.21 -2.40 -2.94
C VAL A 127 -19.65 -2.12 -2.52
N HIS A 128 -19.99 -0.84 -2.37
CA HIS A 128 -21.30 -0.38 -1.90
C HIS A 128 -21.75 -1.07 -0.60
N PRO A 129 -20.94 -0.99 0.49
CA PRO A 129 -21.32 -1.60 1.75
C PRO A 129 -22.65 -1.03 2.25
N ASP A 130 -23.41 -1.87 2.98
CA ASP A 130 -24.65 -1.42 3.61
C ASP A 130 -24.36 -0.19 4.51
N PRO A 131 -25.06 0.93 4.30
CA PRO A 131 -24.86 2.14 5.11
C PRO A 131 -24.99 1.90 6.62
N SER A 132 -25.75 0.90 7.05
CA SER A 132 -25.91 0.53 8.46
C SER A 132 -24.61 0.02 9.11
N LEU A 133 -23.67 -0.48 8.30
CA LEU A 133 -22.35 -0.96 8.75
C LEU A 133 -21.35 0.18 8.98
N LEU A 134 -21.51 1.31 8.30
CA LEU A 134 -20.54 2.40 8.32
C LEU A 134 -20.24 2.95 9.73
N PRO A 135 -21.20 3.12 10.65
CA PRO A 135 -20.90 3.57 12.01
C PRO A 135 -20.03 2.57 12.79
N GLN A 136 -20.27 1.26 12.62
CA GLN A 136 -19.49 0.21 13.27
C GLN A 136 -18.06 0.17 12.73
N VAL A 137 -17.91 0.28 11.41
CA VAL A 137 -16.61 0.36 10.74
C VAL A 137 -15.84 1.60 11.21
N ALA A 138 -16.48 2.75 11.25
CA ALA A 138 -15.86 3.98 11.74
C ALA A 138 -15.41 3.86 13.20
N GLN A 139 -16.17 3.17 14.05
CA GLN A 139 -15.76 2.89 15.43
C GLN A 139 -14.56 1.97 15.46
N ARG A 140 -14.55 0.88 14.71
CA ARG A 140 -13.42 -0.06 14.62
C ARG A 140 -12.14 0.63 14.14
N ILE A 141 -12.22 1.51 13.13
CA ILE A 141 -11.08 2.30 12.67
C ILE A 141 -10.54 3.20 13.79
N ARG A 142 -11.41 3.86 14.56
CA ARG A 142 -10.97 4.67 15.71
C ARG A 142 -10.25 3.83 16.76
N ASP A 143 -10.78 2.66 17.07
CA ASP A 143 -10.20 1.77 18.07
C ASP A 143 -8.82 1.24 17.65
N LEU A 144 -8.68 0.85 16.38
CA LEU A 144 -7.40 0.44 15.80
C LEU A 144 -6.38 1.58 15.82
N ASN A 145 -6.77 2.79 15.43
CA ASN A 145 -5.89 3.96 15.47
C ASN A 145 -5.46 4.30 16.91
N ASN A 146 -6.37 4.21 17.88
CA ASN A 146 -6.06 4.43 19.29
C ASN A 146 -5.11 3.36 19.85
N ALA A 147 -5.28 2.09 19.45
CA ALA A 147 -4.38 1.01 19.81
C ALA A 147 -2.97 1.24 19.22
N ARG A 148 -2.89 1.65 17.95
CA ARG A 148 -1.64 1.97 17.26
C ARG A 148 -0.90 3.15 17.93
N ILE A 149 -1.62 4.22 18.29
CA ILE A 149 -1.05 5.36 19.01
C ILE A 149 -0.50 4.91 20.38
N ARG A 150 -1.23 4.07 21.11
CA ARG A 150 -0.77 3.52 22.39
C ARG A 150 0.50 2.69 22.22
N GLN A 151 0.55 1.84 21.21
CA GLN A 151 1.73 1.02 20.90
C GLN A 151 2.95 1.88 20.54
N LYS A 152 2.78 2.91 19.70
CA LYS A 152 3.88 3.85 19.37
C LYS A 152 4.42 4.57 20.60
N ARG A 153 3.56 4.95 21.54
CA ARG A 153 3.99 5.54 22.82
C ARG A 153 4.76 4.56 23.70
N LEU A 154 4.43 3.27 23.66
CA LEU A 154 5.16 2.24 24.38
C LEU A 154 6.54 2.00 23.76
N ASN A 155 6.64 1.99 22.43
CA ASN A 155 7.91 1.81 21.71
C ASN A 155 8.94 2.93 21.98
N SER A 156 8.48 4.11 22.39
CA SER A 156 9.37 5.24 22.76
C SER A 156 9.87 5.16 24.21
N ARG A 157 9.39 4.23 25.03
CA ARG A 157 9.85 4.05 26.40
C ARG A 157 11.10 3.18 26.44
N PRO A 158 12.06 3.46 27.35
CA PRO A 158 13.17 2.56 27.58
C PRO A 158 12.63 1.17 27.97
N ALA A 159 13.22 0.12 27.40
CA ALA A 159 12.92 -1.24 27.85
C ALA A 159 13.58 -1.44 29.20
N GLU A 160 12.77 -1.60 30.25
CA GLU A 160 13.23 -1.75 31.64
C GLU A 160 12.41 -2.87 32.31
N THR A 161 13.09 -3.72 33.02
CA THR A 161 12.45 -4.77 33.81
C THR A 161 11.80 -4.19 35.08
N LYS A 162 10.94 -4.96 35.75
CA LYS A 162 10.27 -4.52 36.98
C LYS A 162 11.24 -4.17 38.12
N ASP A 163 12.43 -4.74 38.11
CA ASP A 163 13.52 -4.53 39.05
C ASP A 163 14.51 -3.41 38.61
N GLY A 164 14.16 -2.67 37.56
CA GLY A 164 14.91 -1.46 37.15
C GLY A 164 16.10 -1.71 36.21
N VAL A 165 16.24 -2.93 35.68
CA VAL A 165 17.35 -3.24 34.76
C VAL A 165 16.97 -2.78 33.34
N LYS A 166 17.78 -1.93 32.74
CA LYS A 166 17.61 -1.48 31.36
C LYS A 166 18.08 -2.53 30.36
N ILE A 167 17.23 -2.84 29.39
CA ILE A 167 17.51 -3.80 28.33
C ILE A 167 17.77 -3.02 27.03
N SER A 168 18.92 -3.25 26.41
CA SER A 168 19.22 -2.71 25.09
C SER A 168 18.51 -3.53 24.03
N LEU A 169 17.60 -2.89 23.27
CA LEU A 169 16.94 -3.51 22.12
C LEU A 169 17.72 -3.14 20.86
N CYS A 170 18.18 -4.15 20.12
CA CYS A 170 18.83 -3.97 18.83
C CYS A 170 17.90 -4.53 17.74
N ALA A 171 17.70 -3.75 16.68
CA ALA A 171 17.07 -4.24 15.47
C ALA A 171 18.14 -4.76 14.52
N ASN A 172 17.87 -5.89 13.88
CA ASN A 172 18.71 -6.46 12.84
C ASN A 172 18.16 -6.09 11.46
#